data_e0511b700d741d95e456d810604849a0
#
_entry.id   e0511b700d741d95e456d810604849a0
#
_cell.length_a   1.000
_cell.length_b   1.000
_cell.length_c   1.000
_cell.angle_alpha   90.00
_cell.angle_beta   90.00
_cell.angle_gamma   90.00
#
_symmetry.space_group_name_H-M   'P 1'
#
loop_
_entity.id
_entity.type
_entity.pdbx_description
1 polymer ?
#
loop_
_entity_poly.entity_id
_entity_poly.type
_entity_poly.pdbx_seq_one_letter_code
_entity_poly.pdbx_strand_id
1 'polypeptide(L)'
;MVSLMVMSMTAFQGTAFGQKATFSDCKLKHNVVTDGGKQLQCQYTARFSDMKSHKKIRIVMQVECPKGKVYKYLNNDGKNVSVTASKEYNNQYDRPILENKRLGIYNSRLHPKPGTNTYYVRLVAYELKTGKVIGRSGYMSFTNTGKSSAGNSGSNVNAGGKVSSAGKSGSKSKGKWAKISKGNYHVACAENACVYIGAKNKKMANGTNIELVGKFLEDDQQWYFLPENDYYYICSAINRNYVLDVKKGVAAAGTNIQLYQRNNSEAQRWYLEKCFTDPKHPKENHEAYIIRSALNPDLVIEIEGGDCSFDSNIRLNRYSRKKSQMWRLE
;
A
#
# COMPACT_ATOMS: atom_id res chain seq x y z
N MET A 1 23.51 -3.86 -23.33
CA MET A 1 22.77 -2.89 -24.21
C MET A 1 21.29 -3.02 -23.88
N VAL A 2 20.72 -2.08 -23.12
CA VAL A 2 19.30 -2.10 -22.73
C VAL A 2 18.58 -1.24 -23.73
N SER A 3 17.79 -1.86 -24.61
CA SER A 3 17.00 -1.18 -25.64
C SER A 3 15.90 -0.34 -24.97
N LEU A 4 16.05 0.96 -25.08
CA LEU A 4 15.07 1.94 -24.65
C LEU A 4 14.01 2.07 -25.76
N MET A 5 12.98 1.21 -25.72
CA MET A 5 11.90 1.28 -26.68
C MET A 5 10.91 2.36 -26.23
N VAL A 6 11.11 3.57 -26.73
CA VAL A 6 10.15 4.66 -26.63
C VAL A 6 9.16 4.50 -27.79
N MET A 7 7.99 3.92 -27.51
CA MET A 7 6.88 3.96 -28.45
C MET A 7 6.08 5.24 -28.23
N SER A 8 6.24 6.21 -29.11
CA SER A 8 5.31 7.31 -29.25
C SER A 8 4.13 6.83 -30.08
N MET A 9 2.98 6.66 -29.47
CA MET A 9 1.73 6.49 -30.21
C MET A 9 0.96 7.80 -30.18
N THR A 10 0.72 8.35 -31.36
CA THR A 10 -0.26 9.39 -31.63
C THR A 10 -1.64 8.92 -31.15
N ALA A 11 -2.27 9.74 -30.35
CA ALA A 11 -3.59 9.46 -29.81
C ALA A 11 -4.62 9.41 -30.95
N PHE A 12 -5.21 8.25 -31.15
CA PHE A 12 -6.46 8.15 -31.90
C PHE A 12 -7.56 8.79 -31.05
N GLN A 13 -8.02 9.97 -31.46
CA GLN A 13 -9.16 10.64 -30.85
C GLN A 13 -10.44 9.93 -31.29
N GLY A 14 -10.85 8.94 -30.54
CA GLY A 14 -12.22 8.44 -30.57
C GLY A 14 -13.05 9.26 -29.58
N THR A 15 -13.68 10.34 -30.03
CA THR A 15 -14.69 11.06 -29.26
C THR A 15 -15.97 10.22 -29.20
N ALA A 16 -16.11 9.40 -28.19
CA ALA A 16 -17.40 8.82 -27.86
C ALA A 16 -18.26 9.94 -27.23
N PHE A 17 -19.36 10.26 -27.84
CA PHE A 17 -20.38 11.19 -27.37
C PHE A 17 -20.71 10.90 -25.89
N GLY A 18 -20.53 11.90 -25.00
CA GLY A 18 -20.88 11.81 -23.60
C GLY A 18 -19.73 11.57 -22.60
N GLN A 19 -18.47 11.52 -23.02
CA GLN A 19 -17.36 11.44 -22.07
C GLN A 19 -17.10 12.81 -21.42
N LYS A 20 -17.13 12.84 -20.10
CA LYS A 20 -16.83 14.02 -19.28
C LYS A 20 -15.34 14.17 -18.97
N ALA A 21 -14.53 13.17 -19.29
CA ALA A 21 -13.07 13.17 -19.15
C ALA A 21 -12.40 12.59 -20.39
N THR A 22 -11.41 13.31 -20.91
CA THR A 22 -10.56 12.87 -22.01
C THR A 22 -9.11 12.80 -21.56
N PHE A 23 -8.33 11.91 -22.17
CA PHE A 23 -6.92 11.74 -21.86
C PHE A 23 -6.07 12.03 -23.07
N SER A 24 -5.01 12.81 -22.90
CA SER A 24 -3.97 13.08 -23.90
C SER A 24 -2.59 12.84 -23.33
N ASP A 25 -1.58 12.91 -24.21
CA ASP A 25 -0.16 12.77 -23.86
C ASP A 25 0.16 11.51 -23.03
N CYS A 26 -0.64 10.45 -23.26
CA CYS A 26 -0.48 9.19 -22.56
C CYS A 26 0.80 8.49 -23.01
N LYS A 27 1.76 8.36 -22.11
CA LYS A 27 3.05 7.69 -22.34
C LYS A 27 3.25 6.60 -21.32
N LEU A 28 3.46 5.38 -21.79
CA LEU A 28 3.77 4.23 -20.92
C LEU A 28 5.27 3.98 -20.95
N LYS A 29 5.87 3.86 -19.78
CA LYS A 29 7.26 3.46 -19.59
C LYS A 29 7.33 2.27 -18.66
N HIS A 30 8.08 1.24 -19.03
CA HIS A 30 8.32 0.05 -18.22
C HIS A 30 9.73 0.11 -17.62
N ASN A 31 9.91 -0.49 -16.46
CA ASN A 31 11.19 -0.51 -15.73
C ASN A 31 11.73 0.88 -15.34
N VAL A 32 10.86 1.85 -15.13
CA VAL A 32 11.27 3.16 -14.60
C VAL A 32 11.81 2.97 -13.20
N VAL A 33 13.06 3.34 -12.99
CA VAL A 33 13.71 3.26 -11.66
C VAL A 33 13.19 4.41 -10.80
N THR A 34 12.75 4.07 -9.60
CA THR A 34 12.31 5.00 -8.56
C THR A 34 12.92 4.58 -7.23
N ASP A 35 12.84 5.40 -6.21
CA ASP A 35 13.39 5.10 -4.89
C ASP A 35 12.83 3.80 -4.27
N GLY A 36 11.61 3.40 -4.65
CA GLY A 36 10.96 2.17 -4.22
C GLY A 36 11.13 0.98 -5.19
N GLY A 37 11.98 1.11 -6.21
CA GLY A 37 12.23 0.05 -7.19
C GLY A 37 11.71 0.34 -8.60
N LYS A 38 11.75 -0.68 -9.46
CA LYS A 38 11.30 -0.53 -10.87
C LYS A 38 9.78 -0.54 -10.98
N GLN A 39 9.25 0.37 -11.79
CA GLN A 39 7.81 0.54 -12.03
C GLN A 39 7.44 0.47 -13.50
N LEU A 40 6.20 0.04 -13.76
CA LEU A 40 5.44 0.40 -14.95
C LEU A 40 4.78 1.76 -14.66
N GLN A 41 5.16 2.80 -15.38
CA GLN A 41 4.61 4.15 -15.21
C GLN A 41 3.81 4.58 -16.42
N CYS A 42 2.67 5.21 -16.16
CA CYS A 42 1.88 5.93 -17.17
C CYS A 42 1.87 7.43 -16.84
N GLN A 43 2.39 8.24 -17.77
CA GLN A 43 2.25 9.69 -17.73
C GLN A 43 1.04 10.07 -18.59
N TYR A 44 0.28 11.10 -18.20
CA TYR A 44 -0.92 11.52 -18.89
C TYR A 44 -1.31 12.96 -18.57
N THR A 45 -2.10 13.54 -19.45
CA THR A 45 -2.89 14.76 -19.23
C THR A 45 -4.36 14.36 -19.27
N ALA A 46 -5.17 14.77 -18.29
CA ALA A 46 -6.60 14.54 -18.28
C ALA A 46 -7.35 15.87 -18.33
N ARG A 47 -8.30 16.00 -19.27
CA ARG A 47 -9.18 17.16 -19.42
C ARG A 47 -10.59 16.76 -19.06
N PHE A 48 -11.26 17.60 -18.29
CA PHE A 48 -12.62 17.39 -17.84
C PHE A 48 -13.54 18.46 -18.42
N SER A 49 -14.60 18.04 -19.08
CA SER A 49 -15.67 18.92 -19.56
C SER A 49 -16.85 18.80 -18.62
N ASP A 50 -17.57 19.91 -18.43
CA ASP A 50 -18.85 19.94 -17.74
C ASP A 50 -18.82 19.41 -16.28
N MET A 51 -17.70 19.63 -15.58
CA MET A 51 -17.58 19.30 -14.17
C MET A 51 -17.92 20.51 -13.31
N LYS A 52 -19.05 20.44 -12.61
CA LYS A 52 -19.37 21.42 -11.57
C LYS A 52 -18.33 21.32 -10.45
N SER A 53 -17.93 22.45 -9.90
CA SER A 53 -17.05 22.59 -8.75
C SER A 53 -17.43 21.59 -7.64
N HIS A 54 -16.46 21.00 -6.96
CA HIS A 54 -16.56 20.05 -5.86
C HIS A 54 -16.72 18.56 -6.18
N LYS A 55 -16.48 18.11 -7.39
CA LYS A 55 -16.47 16.68 -7.67
C LYS A 55 -15.10 16.06 -7.42
N LYS A 56 -15.06 15.01 -6.61
CA LYS A 56 -13.88 14.16 -6.45
C LYS A 56 -13.81 13.15 -7.59
N ILE A 57 -12.64 13.03 -8.18
CA ILE A 57 -12.37 12.15 -9.32
C ILE A 57 -11.30 11.15 -8.91
N ARG A 58 -11.48 9.89 -9.29
CA ARG A 58 -10.44 8.86 -9.21
C ARG A 58 -10.00 8.48 -10.62
N ILE A 59 -8.70 8.58 -10.90
CA ILE A 59 -8.11 8.04 -12.13
C ILE A 59 -7.42 6.73 -11.79
N VAL A 60 -7.82 5.67 -12.48
CA VAL A 60 -7.31 4.31 -12.31
C VAL A 60 -6.54 3.91 -13.56
N MET A 61 -5.29 3.48 -13.38
CA MET A 61 -4.52 2.77 -14.39
C MET A 61 -4.85 1.28 -14.26
N GLN A 62 -5.50 0.71 -15.26
CA GLN A 62 -5.85 -0.70 -15.32
C GLN A 62 -4.89 -1.44 -16.22
N VAL A 63 -4.36 -2.56 -15.75
CA VAL A 63 -3.62 -3.51 -16.59
C VAL A 63 -4.57 -4.60 -17.01
N GLU A 64 -4.58 -4.94 -18.29
CA GLU A 64 -5.48 -5.93 -18.89
C GLU A 64 -4.68 -7.02 -19.62
N CYS A 65 -5.12 -8.25 -19.48
CA CYS A 65 -4.58 -9.40 -20.22
C CYS A 65 -5.60 -10.55 -20.20
N PRO A 66 -6.25 -10.84 -21.34
CA PRO A 66 -6.18 -10.17 -22.64
C PRO A 66 -6.82 -8.77 -22.62
N LYS A 67 -6.67 -8.03 -23.73
CA LYS A 67 -7.30 -6.72 -23.90
C LYS A 67 -8.81 -6.78 -23.61
N GLY A 68 -9.31 -5.82 -22.84
CA GLY A 68 -10.70 -5.76 -22.39
C GLY A 68 -10.97 -6.47 -21.06
N LYS A 69 -10.02 -7.25 -20.53
CA LYS A 69 -10.18 -7.97 -19.27
C LYS A 69 -9.11 -7.54 -18.25
N VAL A 70 -9.53 -6.91 -17.17
CA VAL A 70 -8.61 -6.50 -16.09
C VAL A 70 -7.81 -7.71 -15.62
N TYR A 71 -6.50 -7.56 -15.66
CA TYR A 71 -5.58 -8.61 -15.25
C TYR A 71 -5.63 -8.79 -13.74
N LYS A 72 -5.79 -10.04 -13.32
CA LYS A 72 -5.80 -10.47 -11.93
C LYS A 72 -4.78 -11.58 -11.73
N TYR A 73 -4.17 -11.61 -10.59
CA TYR A 73 -3.35 -12.73 -10.13
C TYR A 73 -3.89 -13.29 -8.83
N LEU A 74 -3.60 -14.53 -8.54
CA LEU A 74 -3.90 -15.15 -7.25
C LEU A 74 -2.84 -14.72 -6.24
N ASN A 75 -3.28 -14.10 -5.15
CA ASN A 75 -2.38 -13.83 -4.03
C ASN A 75 -2.16 -15.10 -3.18
N ASN A 76 -1.31 -14.99 -2.17
CA ASN A 76 -0.99 -16.11 -1.28
C ASN A 76 -2.21 -16.66 -0.49
N ASP A 77 -3.30 -15.89 -0.42
CA ASP A 77 -4.55 -16.29 0.24
C ASP A 77 -5.55 -16.91 -0.74
N GLY A 78 -5.14 -17.17 -1.99
CA GLY A 78 -6.01 -17.73 -3.04
C GLY A 78 -7.04 -16.74 -3.60
N LYS A 79 -6.90 -15.43 -3.30
CA LYS A 79 -7.81 -14.41 -3.80
C LYS A 79 -7.32 -13.80 -5.11
N ASN A 80 -8.26 -13.53 -6.01
CA ASN A 80 -7.97 -12.80 -7.24
C ASN A 80 -7.78 -11.31 -6.97
N VAL A 81 -6.57 -10.80 -7.17
CA VAL A 81 -6.21 -9.40 -7.00
C VAL A 81 -6.03 -8.73 -8.36
N SER A 82 -6.68 -7.59 -8.57
CA SER A 82 -6.56 -6.81 -9.80
C SER A 82 -5.27 -6.01 -9.84
N VAL A 83 -4.59 -6.02 -10.97
CA VAL A 83 -3.38 -5.21 -11.17
C VAL A 83 -3.78 -3.81 -11.62
N THR A 84 -3.84 -2.90 -10.67
CA THR A 84 -4.26 -1.52 -10.89
C THR A 84 -3.42 -0.55 -10.06
N ALA A 85 -3.37 0.72 -10.47
CA ALA A 85 -2.95 1.85 -9.65
C ALA A 85 -3.98 2.96 -9.78
N SER A 86 -4.20 3.72 -8.72
CA SER A 86 -5.17 4.82 -8.78
C SER A 86 -4.70 6.05 -8.02
N LYS A 87 -5.23 7.20 -8.41
CA LYS A 87 -5.06 8.45 -7.70
C LYS A 87 -6.36 9.24 -7.70
N GLU A 88 -6.69 9.80 -6.54
CA GLU A 88 -7.81 10.70 -6.39
C GLU A 88 -7.40 12.16 -6.58
N TYR A 89 -8.29 12.93 -7.16
CA TYR A 89 -8.13 14.34 -7.36
C TYR A 89 -9.36 15.05 -6.85
N ASN A 90 -9.14 16.08 -6.05
CA ASN A 90 -10.19 16.97 -5.61
C ASN A 90 -10.21 18.18 -6.54
N ASN A 91 -11.32 18.37 -7.27
CA ASN A 91 -11.47 19.49 -8.19
C ASN A 91 -11.98 20.74 -7.44
N GLN A 92 -11.31 21.10 -6.34
CA GLN A 92 -11.69 22.26 -5.51
C GLN A 92 -11.55 23.61 -6.23
N TYR A 93 -10.82 23.64 -7.36
CA TYR A 93 -10.41 24.90 -7.97
C TYR A 93 -10.82 25.04 -9.44
N ASP A 94 -11.89 24.37 -9.85
CA ASP A 94 -12.38 24.45 -11.23
C ASP A 94 -11.27 24.28 -12.31
N ARG A 95 -10.27 23.47 -11.99
CA ARG A 95 -9.21 23.17 -12.95
C ARG A 95 -9.68 22.08 -13.91
N PRO A 96 -10.05 22.42 -15.12
CA PRO A 96 -10.55 21.43 -16.10
C PRO A 96 -9.43 20.51 -16.60
N ILE A 97 -8.18 20.72 -16.15
CA ILE A 97 -7.02 20.02 -16.70
C ILE A 97 -6.10 19.54 -15.57
N LEU A 98 -5.74 18.27 -15.62
CA LEU A 98 -4.67 17.64 -14.84
C LEU A 98 -3.49 17.38 -15.78
N GLU A 99 -2.52 18.27 -15.83
CA GLU A 99 -1.37 18.16 -16.72
C GLU A 99 -0.26 17.30 -16.12
N ASN A 100 0.44 16.57 -16.99
CA ASN A 100 1.66 15.82 -16.67
C ASN A 100 1.57 14.94 -15.43
N LYS A 101 0.39 14.33 -15.18
CA LYS A 101 0.21 13.42 -14.05
C LYS A 101 0.83 12.06 -14.33
N ARG A 102 1.16 11.35 -13.27
CA ARG A 102 1.78 10.01 -13.34
C ARG A 102 1.06 9.06 -12.40
N LEU A 103 0.88 7.83 -12.88
CA LEU A 103 0.50 6.66 -12.11
C LEU A 103 1.53 5.57 -12.36
N GLY A 104 1.85 4.79 -11.32
CA GLY A 104 2.81 3.71 -11.42
C GLY A 104 2.37 2.47 -10.69
N ILE A 105 2.77 1.31 -11.23
CA ILE A 105 2.62 0.00 -10.60
C ILE A 105 4.02 -0.58 -10.47
N TYR A 106 4.44 -0.97 -9.26
CA TYR A 106 5.72 -1.63 -9.09
C TYR A 106 5.77 -2.96 -9.84
N ASN A 107 6.92 -3.27 -10.41
CA ASN A 107 7.09 -4.49 -11.18
C ASN A 107 6.86 -5.75 -10.33
N SER A 108 7.15 -5.69 -9.03
CA SER A 108 6.82 -6.74 -8.06
C SER A 108 5.33 -7.05 -7.97
N ARG A 109 4.47 -6.08 -8.29
CA ARG A 109 3.01 -6.21 -8.28
C ARG A 109 2.39 -6.55 -9.64
N LEU A 110 3.18 -6.57 -10.71
CA LEU A 110 2.66 -6.93 -12.02
C LEU A 110 2.34 -8.42 -12.14
N HIS A 111 3.06 -9.28 -11.37
CA HIS A 111 2.87 -10.73 -11.37
C HIS A 111 2.64 -11.29 -12.78
N PRO A 112 3.58 -11.13 -13.72
CA PRO A 112 3.36 -11.50 -15.10
C PRO A 112 3.12 -13.01 -15.22
N LYS A 113 2.20 -13.40 -16.12
CA LYS A 113 1.97 -14.80 -16.45
C LYS A 113 3.25 -15.46 -16.96
N PRO A 114 3.43 -16.77 -16.74
CA PRO A 114 4.54 -17.50 -17.33
C PRO A 114 4.62 -17.29 -18.84
N GLY A 115 5.86 -17.20 -19.35
CA GLY A 115 6.12 -16.91 -20.75
C GLY A 115 5.98 -15.43 -21.09
N THR A 116 6.19 -15.09 -22.35
CA THR A 116 6.12 -13.71 -22.84
C THR A 116 4.70 -13.36 -23.21
N ASN A 117 4.13 -12.37 -22.53
CA ASN A 117 2.75 -11.94 -22.71
C ASN A 117 2.70 -10.43 -23.02
N THR A 118 1.73 -10.05 -23.86
CA THR A 118 1.39 -8.64 -24.07
C THR A 118 0.29 -8.22 -23.11
N TYR A 119 0.57 -7.15 -22.37
CA TYR A 119 -0.35 -6.51 -21.44
C TYR A 119 -0.81 -5.18 -22.01
N TYR A 120 -2.06 -4.88 -21.81
CA TYR A 120 -2.68 -3.62 -22.24
C TYR A 120 -2.95 -2.76 -21.03
N VAL A 121 -2.74 -1.46 -21.17
CA VAL A 121 -2.95 -0.49 -20.10
C VAL A 121 -3.89 0.59 -20.60
N ARG A 122 -4.87 0.94 -19.80
CA ARG A 122 -5.69 2.13 -20.02
C ARG A 122 -5.95 2.88 -18.72
N LEU A 123 -6.21 4.16 -18.87
CA LEU A 123 -6.67 4.99 -17.78
C LEU A 123 -8.19 5.09 -17.80
N VAL A 124 -8.80 5.02 -16.63
CA VAL A 124 -10.26 5.16 -16.44
C VAL A 124 -10.50 6.21 -15.39
N ALA A 125 -11.26 7.24 -15.71
CA ALA A 125 -11.69 8.25 -14.76
C ALA A 125 -13.07 7.90 -14.19
N TYR A 126 -13.19 7.95 -12.88
CA TYR A 126 -14.41 7.72 -12.12
C TYR A 126 -14.81 8.96 -11.35
N GLU A 127 -16.10 9.25 -11.31
CA GLU A 127 -16.67 10.16 -10.34
C GLU A 127 -16.82 9.42 -8.99
N LEU A 128 -16.13 9.88 -7.94
CA LEU A 128 -16.10 9.17 -6.66
C LEU A 128 -17.45 9.06 -5.98
N LYS A 129 -18.30 10.11 -6.10
CA LYS A 129 -19.62 10.13 -5.43
C LYS A 129 -20.56 9.05 -5.97
N THR A 130 -20.49 8.76 -7.25
CA THR A 130 -21.42 7.85 -7.94
C THR A 130 -20.78 6.53 -8.37
N GLY A 131 -19.43 6.44 -8.35
CA GLY A 131 -18.69 5.34 -8.94
C GLY A 131 -18.78 5.29 -10.47
N LYS A 132 -19.42 6.27 -11.10
CA LYS A 132 -19.65 6.28 -12.55
C LYS A 132 -18.37 6.56 -13.31
N VAL A 133 -18.13 5.78 -14.37
CA VAL A 133 -17.05 6.07 -15.33
C VAL A 133 -17.40 7.32 -16.11
N ILE A 134 -16.50 8.30 -16.12
CA ILE A 134 -16.67 9.57 -16.81
C ILE A 134 -15.72 9.72 -18.00
N GLY A 135 -14.76 8.82 -18.17
CA GLY A 135 -13.87 8.81 -19.32
C GLY A 135 -12.88 7.65 -19.32
N ARG A 136 -12.36 7.32 -20.50
CA ARG A 136 -11.32 6.31 -20.68
C ARG A 136 -10.28 6.79 -21.70
N SER A 137 -9.01 6.43 -21.47
CA SER A 137 -7.97 6.61 -22.48
C SER A 137 -8.06 5.56 -23.57
N GLY A 138 -7.35 5.77 -24.68
CA GLY A 138 -6.94 4.71 -25.57
C GLY A 138 -6.07 3.67 -24.83
N TYR A 139 -5.84 2.53 -25.47
CA TYR A 139 -4.95 1.51 -24.95
C TYR A 139 -3.49 1.84 -25.26
N MET A 140 -2.66 1.58 -24.27
CA MET A 140 -1.21 1.44 -24.41
C MET A 140 -0.88 -0.04 -24.16
N SER A 141 0.29 -0.52 -24.58
CA SER A 141 0.69 -1.91 -24.34
C SER A 141 2.16 -2.03 -23.97
N PHE A 142 2.52 -3.08 -23.28
CA PHE A 142 3.88 -3.49 -23.03
C PHE A 142 3.97 -5.02 -23.00
N THR A 143 5.14 -5.55 -23.29
CA THR A 143 5.41 -6.98 -23.21
C THR A 143 6.23 -7.27 -21.96
N ASN A 144 5.85 -8.30 -21.24
CA ASN A 144 6.58 -8.75 -20.07
C ASN A 144 6.69 -10.29 -20.06
N THR A 145 7.82 -10.78 -19.58
CA THR A 145 8.08 -12.23 -19.49
C THR A 145 8.08 -12.65 -18.04
N GLY A 146 7.13 -13.51 -17.70
CA GLY A 146 7.06 -14.15 -16.39
C GLY A 146 7.92 -15.41 -16.34
N LYS A 147 8.50 -15.67 -15.19
CA LYS A 147 9.20 -16.94 -14.95
C LYS A 147 8.17 -18.06 -14.84
N SER A 148 8.38 -19.18 -15.51
CA SER A 148 7.66 -20.42 -15.19
C SER A 148 8.08 -20.81 -13.77
N SER A 149 7.13 -21.07 -12.90
CA SER A 149 7.38 -21.84 -11.69
C SER A 149 7.72 -23.26 -12.14
N ALA A 150 9.01 -23.55 -12.35
CA ALA A 150 9.48 -24.92 -12.46
C ALA A 150 9.13 -25.58 -11.13
N GLY A 151 8.28 -26.58 -11.18
CA GLY A 151 7.91 -27.39 -10.05
C GLY A 151 9.16 -27.98 -9.43
N ASN A 152 9.40 -27.66 -8.18
CA ASN A 152 10.33 -28.43 -7.37
C ASN A 152 9.53 -29.55 -6.71
N SER A 153 9.35 -30.65 -7.45
CA SER A 153 9.00 -31.94 -6.89
C SER A 153 10.31 -32.59 -6.46
N GLY A 154 10.50 -32.73 -5.20
CA GLY A 154 11.66 -33.38 -4.62
C GLY A 154 11.48 -33.47 -3.13
N SER A 155 10.74 -34.47 -2.79
CA SER A 155 10.91 -35.61 -1.91
C SER A 155 11.21 -35.32 -0.44
N ASN A 156 10.23 -35.75 0.34
CA ASN A 156 10.30 -36.59 1.54
C ASN A 156 11.65 -36.63 2.28
N VAL A 157 11.61 -36.38 3.57
CA VAL A 157 11.82 -37.47 4.55
C VAL A 157 11.20 -37.10 5.91
N ASN A 158 10.56 -38.14 6.44
CA ASN A 158 10.06 -38.31 7.79
C ASN A 158 11.06 -38.01 8.91
N ALA A 159 10.56 -37.59 10.01
CA ALA A 159 10.60 -38.25 11.33
C ALA A 159 10.25 -37.16 12.35
N GLY A 160 9.21 -37.23 13.08
CA GLY A 160 8.96 -38.15 14.17
C GLY A 160 9.51 -37.57 15.44
N GLY A 161 8.67 -37.10 16.35
CA GLY A 161 9.18 -36.91 17.68
C GLY A 161 8.51 -35.81 18.53
N LYS A 162 7.42 -36.24 19.17
CA LYS A 162 7.02 -35.90 20.54
C LYS A 162 6.54 -34.50 20.89
N VAL A 163 5.26 -34.50 21.13
CA VAL A 163 4.51 -33.64 22.07
C VAL A 163 5.16 -33.74 23.47
N SER A 164 5.45 -32.61 24.05
CA SER A 164 5.40 -32.50 25.51
C SER A 164 4.82 -31.13 25.86
N SER A 165 3.74 -31.25 26.55
CA SER A 165 2.96 -30.25 27.21
C SER A 165 3.71 -29.59 28.39
N ALA A 166 3.13 -28.48 28.76
CA ALA A 166 3.20 -27.80 30.05
C ALA A 166 4.17 -26.62 30.12
N GLY A 167 3.58 -25.43 30.07
CA GLY A 167 3.24 -24.73 31.30
C GLY A 167 4.40 -24.01 31.92
N LYS A 168 4.25 -22.74 31.93
CA LYS A 168 4.48 -21.79 32.99
C LYS A 168 5.11 -20.48 32.56
N SER A 169 4.33 -19.45 32.87
CA SER A 169 4.83 -18.34 33.65
C SER A 169 5.87 -17.44 32.99
N GLY A 170 5.36 -16.33 32.50
CA GLY A 170 5.98 -15.03 32.49
C GLY A 170 7.38 -14.92 33.11
N SER A 171 8.35 -15.10 32.26
CA SER A 171 9.59 -14.37 32.42
C SER A 171 9.43 -13.10 31.59
N LYS A 172 9.26 -11.97 32.28
CA LYS A 172 9.47 -10.65 31.69
C LYS A 172 10.93 -10.58 31.25
N SER A 173 11.25 -11.16 30.10
CA SER A 173 12.46 -10.78 29.42
C SER A 173 12.29 -9.30 29.11
N LYS A 174 13.05 -8.44 29.77
CA LYS A 174 13.29 -7.06 29.34
C LYS A 174 13.94 -7.16 27.96
N GLY A 175 13.17 -7.52 26.95
CA GLY A 175 13.56 -7.39 25.55
C GLY A 175 13.88 -5.92 25.35
N LYS A 176 15.07 -5.65 24.86
CA LYS A 176 15.54 -4.30 24.63
C LYS A 176 14.75 -3.73 23.47
N TRP A 177 13.63 -3.09 23.76
CA TRP A 177 12.84 -2.38 22.77
C TRP A 177 13.71 -1.36 22.02
N ALA A 178 13.52 -1.27 20.72
CA ALA A 178 14.26 -0.30 19.91
C ALA A 178 13.91 1.12 20.32
N LYS A 179 14.92 1.97 20.41
CA LYS A 179 14.75 3.39 20.64
C LYS A 179 15.02 4.13 19.32
N ILE A 180 14.07 4.98 18.93
CA ILE A 180 14.21 5.91 17.82
C ILE A 180 14.11 7.34 18.33
N SER A 181 14.64 8.30 17.59
CA SER A 181 14.49 9.70 17.91
C SER A 181 13.01 10.11 17.88
N LYS A 182 12.63 11.00 18.78
CA LYS A 182 11.32 11.65 18.66
C LYS A 182 11.27 12.46 17.37
N GLY A 183 10.18 12.35 16.62
CA GLY A 183 10.08 13.06 15.34
C GLY A 183 8.88 12.58 14.52
N ASN A 184 8.71 13.22 13.38
CA ASN A 184 7.74 12.82 12.39
C ASN A 184 8.36 11.76 11.48
N TYR A 185 7.59 10.70 11.24
CA TYR A 185 7.95 9.59 10.35
C TYR A 185 6.77 9.22 9.49
N HIS A 186 7.05 8.82 8.27
CA HIS A 186 6.11 8.03 7.50
C HIS A 186 6.28 6.57 7.91
N VAL A 187 5.18 5.90 8.21
CA VAL A 187 5.18 4.46 8.54
C VAL A 187 4.84 3.69 7.28
N ALA A 188 5.86 3.24 6.58
CA ALA A 188 5.77 2.59 5.28
C ALA A 188 5.64 1.07 5.44
N CYS A 189 4.85 0.44 4.55
CA CYS A 189 4.88 -1.02 4.41
C CYS A 189 6.27 -1.49 3.97
N ALA A 190 6.84 -2.49 4.63
CA ALA A 190 8.17 -3.01 4.31
C ALA A 190 8.26 -3.63 2.90
N GLU A 191 7.16 -4.18 2.38
CA GLU A 191 7.11 -4.72 1.01
C GLU A 191 6.91 -3.65 -0.06
N ASN A 192 6.33 -2.51 0.32
CA ASN A 192 5.96 -1.47 -0.64
C ASN A 192 6.13 -0.08 -0.02
N ALA A 193 7.29 0.50 -0.22
CA ALA A 193 7.63 1.84 0.26
C ALA A 193 6.76 2.97 -0.32
N CYS A 194 5.76 2.66 -1.12
CA CYS A 194 4.84 3.64 -1.70
C CYS A 194 3.48 3.67 -1.03
N VAL A 195 3.31 2.90 0.05
CA VAL A 195 2.11 2.94 0.88
C VAL A 195 2.49 3.16 2.33
N TYR A 196 1.81 4.07 2.95
CA TYR A 196 1.97 4.46 4.34
C TYR A 196 0.69 4.19 5.11
N ILE A 197 0.78 4.04 6.42
CA ILE A 197 -0.42 4.09 7.25
C ILE A 197 -0.94 5.52 7.31
N GLY A 198 -2.24 5.69 7.24
CA GLY A 198 -2.91 6.99 7.30
C GLY A 198 -4.31 6.89 7.86
N ALA A 199 -4.83 8.02 8.31
CA ALA A 199 -6.22 8.13 8.74
C ALA A 199 -7.15 8.18 7.52
N LYS A 200 -8.17 7.31 7.52
CA LYS A 200 -9.16 7.26 6.44
C LYS A 200 -9.75 8.62 6.14
N ASN A 201 -9.70 9.00 4.84
CA ASN A 201 -10.19 10.30 4.36
C ASN A 201 -9.59 11.52 5.10
N LYS A 202 -8.39 11.39 5.68
CA LYS A 202 -7.72 12.46 6.46
C LYS A 202 -8.54 12.97 7.65
N LYS A 203 -9.50 12.19 8.11
CA LYS A 203 -10.43 12.61 9.15
C LYS A 203 -9.78 12.53 10.53
N MET A 204 -9.69 13.65 11.24
CA MET A 204 -9.19 13.75 12.61
C MET A 204 -10.37 13.66 13.60
N ALA A 205 -10.83 12.44 13.87
CA ALA A 205 -11.93 12.17 14.80
C ALA A 205 -11.78 10.82 15.47
N ASN A 206 -12.37 10.67 16.66
CA ASN A 206 -12.40 9.40 17.37
C ASN A 206 -13.06 8.30 16.52
N GLY A 207 -12.43 7.14 16.46
CA GLY A 207 -12.91 5.99 15.69
C GLY A 207 -12.61 6.04 14.20
N THR A 208 -11.86 7.04 13.71
CA THR A 208 -11.44 7.07 12.31
C THR A 208 -10.53 5.88 12.03
N ASN A 209 -10.86 5.12 10.98
CA ASN A 209 -10.10 3.95 10.59
C ASN A 209 -8.68 4.31 10.16
N ILE A 210 -7.73 3.42 10.48
CA ILE A 210 -6.37 3.48 9.94
C ILE A 210 -6.27 2.46 8.81
N GLU A 211 -5.75 2.92 7.67
CA GLU A 211 -5.62 2.13 6.46
C GLU A 211 -4.34 2.47 5.71
N LEU A 212 -3.96 1.66 4.73
CA LEU A 212 -2.88 2.00 3.83
C LEU A 212 -3.31 3.06 2.83
N VAL A 213 -2.54 4.15 2.79
CA VAL A 213 -2.72 5.26 1.85
C VAL A 213 -1.51 5.38 0.94
N GLY A 214 -1.70 5.95 -0.25
CA GLY A 214 -0.59 6.17 -1.17
C GLY A 214 0.42 7.19 -0.66
N LYS A 215 1.67 7.05 -1.05
CA LYS A 215 2.74 8.00 -0.76
C LYS A 215 2.50 9.33 -1.47
N PHE A 216 1.91 10.29 -0.80
CA PHE A 216 1.70 11.64 -1.33
C PHE A 216 2.60 12.69 -0.66
N LEU A 217 3.41 12.29 0.32
CA LEU A 217 4.28 13.16 1.13
C LEU A 217 3.51 14.32 1.78
N GLU A 218 2.25 14.07 2.13
CA GLU A 218 1.39 15.05 2.79
C GLU A 218 1.46 14.86 4.32
N ASP A 219 1.25 15.93 5.07
CA ASP A 219 1.36 15.92 6.53
C ASP A 219 0.41 14.92 7.22
N ASP A 220 -0.71 14.57 6.56
CA ASP A 220 -1.68 13.59 7.06
C ASP A 220 -1.18 12.14 7.02
N GLN A 221 -0.04 11.90 6.41
CA GLN A 221 0.64 10.60 6.33
C GLN A 221 1.82 10.52 7.29
N GLN A 222 2.12 11.59 8.02
CA GLN A 222 3.17 11.63 9.01
C GLN A 222 2.65 11.33 10.41
N TRP A 223 3.45 10.59 11.14
CA TRP A 223 3.18 10.20 12.51
C TRP A 223 4.31 10.67 13.40
N TYR A 224 3.96 11.41 14.45
CA TYR A 224 4.92 11.86 15.43
C TYR A 224 5.10 10.79 16.51
N PHE A 225 6.28 10.20 16.56
CA PHE A 225 6.65 9.23 17.58
C PHE A 225 7.07 9.99 18.86
N LEU A 226 6.21 9.96 19.84
CA LEU A 226 6.43 10.57 21.15
C LEU A 226 6.91 9.50 22.13
N PRO A 227 8.21 9.47 22.50
CA PRO A 227 8.72 8.48 23.45
C PRO A 227 8.24 8.79 24.86
N GLU A 228 7.85 7.77 25.59
CA GLU A 228 7.54 7.83 27.01
C GLU A 228 7.95 6.51 27.66
N ASN A 229 8.96 6.56 28.54
CA ASN A 229 9.61 5.37 29.13
C ASN A 229 10.12 4.40 28.03
N ASP A 230 9.56 3.19 27.97
CA ASP A 230 9.95 2.14 27.02
C ASP A 230 8.99 2.01 25.82
N TYR A 231 7.97 2.86 25.73
CA TYR A 231 6.98 2.83 24.66
C TYR A 231 6.86 4.17 23.95
N TYR A 232 6.07 4.20 22.90
CA TYR A 232 5.74 5.36 22.10
C TYR A 232 4.24 5.57 22.05
N TYR A 233 3.81 6.84 22.07
CA TYR A 233 2.57 7.24 21.44
C TYR A 233 2.88 7.58 19.99
N ILE A 234 2.11 7.01 19.06
CA ILE A 234 2.22 7.30 17.64
C ILE A 234 1.10 8.27 17.30
N CYS A 235 1.43 9.55 17.30
CA CYS A 235 0.49 10.66 17.17
C CYS A 235 0.36 11.10 15.72
N SER A 236 -0.81 11.55 15.29
CA SER A 236 -0.95 12.22 13.99
C SER A 236 -0.12 13.51 13.97
N ALA A 237 0.64 13.74 12.90
CA ALA A 237 1.42 14.98 12.76
C ALA A 237 0.53 16.21 12.58
N ILE A 238 -0.67 16.05 12.01
CA ILE A 238 -1.66 17.14 11.86
C ILE A 238 -2.19 17.60 13.21
N ASN A 239 -2.54 16.63 14.07
CA ASN A 239 -3.07 16.93 15.39
C ASN A 239 -2.60 15.89 16.41
N ARG A 240 -1.57 16.24 17.17
CA ARG A 240 -0.92 15.35 18.13
C ARG A 240 -1.80 14.92 19.31
N ASN A 241 -2.99 15.48 19.44
CA ASN A 241 -3.99 14.99 20.39
C ASN A 241 -4.65 13.67 19.93
N TYR A 242 -4.48 13.29 18.66
CA TYR A 242 -4.97 12.04 18.11
C TYR A 242 -3.82 11.06 17.89
N VAL A 243 -4.00 9.83 18.32
CA VAL A 243 -2.97 8.78 18.31
C VAL A 243 -3.51 7.49 17.71
N LEU A 244 -2.62 6.59 17.30
CA LEU A 244 -2.99 5.21 16.98
C LEU A 244 -3.50 4.49 18.23
N ASP A 245 -4.65 3.87 18.12
CA ASP A 245 -5.41 3.28 19.21
C ASP A 245 -5.96 1.90 18.82
N VAL A 246 -5.85 0.95 19.73
CA VAL A 246 -6.50 -0.35 19.59
C VAL A 246 -7.98 -0.20 19.93
N LYS A 247 -8.84 -0.41 18.96
CA LYS A 247 -10.29 -0.20 19.10
C LYS A 247 -10.86 -0.88 20.35
N LYS A 248 -11.49 -0.07 21.20
CA LYS A 248 -12.08 -0.50 22.50
C LYS A 248 -11.08 -1.14 23.46
N GLY A 249 -9.77 -1.04 23.26
CA GLY A 249 -8.75 -1.67 24.10
C GLY A 249 -8.78 -3.21 24.06
N VAL A 250 -9.31 -3.82 23.02
CA VAL A 250 -9.45 -5.26 22.90
C VAL A 250 -8.14 -5.89 22.42
N ALA A 251 -7.40 -6.56 23.31
CA ALA A 251 -6.13 -7.24 23.00
C ALA A 251 -6.37 -8.59 22.30
N ALA A 252 -6.91 -8.59 21.10
CA ALA A 252 -7.19 -9.80 20.32
C ALA A 252 -6.73 -9.65 18.88
N ALA A 253 -6.35 -10.78 18.25
CA ALA A 253 -6.08 -10.83 16.82
C ALA A 253 -7.34 -10.42 16.02
N GLY A 254 -7.17 -9.61 14.99
CA GLY A 254 -8.26 -9.06 14.18
C GLY A 254 -8.82 -7.74 14.71
N THR A 255 -8.42 -7.27 15.90
CA THR A 255 -8.88 -5.98 16.42
C THR A 255 -8.39 -4.83 15.56
N ASN A 256 -9.30 -3.97 15.17
CA ASN A 256 -9.01 -2.82 14.31
C ASN A 256 -8.12 -1.78 15.00
N ILE A 257 -7.27 -1.13 14.23
CA ILE A 257 -6.54 0.07 14.65
C ILE A 257 -7.29 1.29 14.15
N GLN A 258 -7.46 2.25 15.03
CA GLN A 258 -8.18 3.48 14.77
C GLN A 258 -7.37 4.70 15.21
N LEU A 259 -7.77 5.87 14.75
CA LEU A 259 -7.36 7.14 15.31
C LEU A 259 -8.29 7.46 16.49
N TYR A 260 -7.72 7.83 17.61
CA TYR A 260 -8.49 8.20 18.79
C TYR A 260 -7.78 9.30 19.58
N GLN A 261 -8.56 10.13 20.27
CA GLN A 261 -8.02 11.15 21.14
C GLN A 261 -7.17 10.52 22.24
N ARG A 262 -6.00 11.08 22.51
CA ARG A 262 -5.07 10.59 23.52
C ARG A 262 -5.74 10.58 24.89
N ASN A 263 -5.77 9.43 25.53
CA ASN A 263 -6.33 9.18 26.86
C ASN A 263 -5.39 8.46 27.80
N ASN A 264 -4.13 8.27 27.37
CA ASN A 264 -3.05 7.62 28.13
C ASN A 264 -3.29 6.15 28.50
N SER A 265 -4.27 5.47 27.89
CA SER A 265 -4.51 4.03 28.09
C SER A 265 -3.42 3.18 27.43
N GLU A 266 -3.31 1.91 27.82
CA GLU A 266 -2.39 0.95 27.19
C GLU A 266 -2.75 0.65 25.73
N ALA A 267 -4.02 0.87 25.32
CA ALA A 267 -4.48 0.73 23.95
C ALA A 267 -3.75 1.67 22.97
N GLN A 268 -3.10 2.70 23.48
CA GLN A 268 -2.43 3.75 22.72
C GLN A 268 -0.91 3.69 22.83
N ARG A 269 -0.36 2.68 23.53
CA ARG A 269 1.07 2.52 23.78
C ARG A 269 1.66 1.44 22.89
N TRP A 270 2.83 1.74 22.31
CA TRP A 270 3.44 0.88 21.32
C TRP A 270 4.93 0.67 21.61
N TYR A 271 5.37 -0.58 21.58
CA TYR A 271 6.78 -0.94 21.62
C TYR A 271 7.30 -1.13 20.19
N LEU A 272 8.56 -0.78 19.97
CA LEU A 272 9.24 -1.01 18.71
C LEU A 272 10.27 -2.13 18.86
N GLU A 273 10.22 -3.11 17.99
CA GLU A 273 11.25 -4.13 17.86
C GLU A 273 11.93 -3.96 16.51
N LYS A 274 13.24 -3.78 16.52
CA LYS A 274 14.03 -3.63 15.30
C LYS A 274 14.11 -4.97 14.58
N CYS A 275 13.87 -4.95 13.28
CA CYS A 275 14.00 -6.10 12.40
C CYS A 275 14.59 -5.66 11.05
N PHE A 276 14.74 -6.62 10.16
CA PHE A 276 15.23 -6.39 8.81
C PHE A 276 14.31 -7.07 7.81
N THR A 277 14.10 -6.40 6.66
CA THR A 277 13.09 -6.83 5.67
C THR A 277 13.46 -8.13 4.98
N ASP A 278 14.75 -8.37 4.74
CA ASP A 278 15.26 -9.60 4.14
C ASP A 278 16.69 -9.94 4.61
N PRO A 279 16.85 -10.64 5.74
CA PRO A 279 18.17 -11.01 6.25
C PRO A 279 18.98 -11.92 5.33
N LYS A 280 18.32 -12.60 4.38
CA LYS A 280 18.97 -13.53 3.44
C LYS A 280 19.56 -12.82 2.22
N HIS A 281 19.10 -11.61 1.92
CA HIS A 281 19.56 -10.81 0.80
C HIS A 281 20.07 -9.45 1.27
N PRO A 282 21.32 -9.34 1.75
CA PRO A 282 21.85 -8.13 2.39
C PRO A 282 21.75 -6.84 1.56
N LYS A 283 21.79 -6.96 0.23
CA LYS A 283 21.69 -5.80 -0.67
C LYS A 283 20.28 -5.23 -0.78
N GLU A 284 19.27 -6.00 -0.40
CA GLU A 284 17.85 -5.61 -0.42
C GLU A 284 17.29 -5.48 1.00
N ASN A 285 18.17 -5.60 1.98
CA ASN A 285 17.82 -5.62 3.39
C ASN A 285 17.74 -4.20 3.94
N HIS A 286 16.54 -3.79 4.32
CA HIS A 286 16.30 -2.48 4.92
C HIS A 286 15.93 -2.64 6.39
N GLU A 287 16.35 -1.68 7.19
CA GLU A 287 15.92 -1.56 8.57
C GLU A 287 14.40 -1.38 8.62
N ALA A 288 13.75 -2.14 9.47
CA ALA A 288 12.32 -2.09 9.69
C ALA A 288 12.01 -2.33 11.16
N TYR A 289 10.76 -2.14 11.52
CA TYR A 289 10.28 -2.28 12.88
C TYR A 289 9.00 -3.10 12.93
N ILE A 290 8.89 -3.94 13.95
CA ILE A 290 7.64 -4.53 14.38
C ILE A 290 7.05 -3.58 15.42
N ILE A 291 5.81 -3.15 15.22
CA ILE A 291 5.11 -2.26 16.16
C ILE A 291 4.19 -3.12 17.00
N ARG A 292 4.55 -3.30 18.29
CA ARG A 292 3.88 -4.19 19.23
C ARG A 292 2.94 -3.42 20.16
N SER A 293 1.78 -3.98 20.43
CA SER A 293 0.82 -3.39 21.37
C SER A 293 1.27 -3.55 22.81
N ALA A 294 1.13 -2.52 23.63
CA ALA A 294 1.38 -2.62 25.08
C ALA A 294 0.32 -3.44 25.82
N LEU A 295 -0.90 -3.53 25.28
CA LEU A 295 -1.95 -4.41 25.82
C LEU A 295 -1.52 -5.88 25.84
N ASN A 296 -0.84 -6.31 24.80
CA ASN A 296 -0.24 -7.63 24.67
C ASN A 296 0.88 -7.58 23.61
N PRO A 297 2.16 -7.67 23.99
CA PRO A 297 3.28 -7.59 23.07
C PRO A 297 3.39 -8.73 22.04
N ASP A 298 2.63 -9.80 22.18
CA ASP A 298 2.52 -10.84 21.15
C ASP A 298 1.66 -10.39 19.95
N LEU A 299 0.92 -9.29 20.13
CA LEU A 299 0.11 -8.69 19.09
C LEU A 299 0.83 -7.48 18.48
N VAL A 300 0.81 -7.41 17.17
CA VAL A 300 1.50 -6.41 16.38
C VAL A 300 0.55 -5.75 15.38
N ILE A 301 0.91 -4.55 14.92
CA ILE A 301 0.22 -3.90 13.82
C ILE A 301 0.47 -4.69 12.53
N GLU A 302 -0.59 -5.03 11.82
CA GLU A 302 -0.58 -5.82 10.59
C GLU A 302 -1.48 -5.21 9.52
N ILE A 303 -1.07 -5.35 8.28
CA ILE A 303 -1.94 -5.12 7.12
C ILE A 303 -2.89 -6.31 7.01
N GLU A 304 -4.20 -6.06 7.12
CA GLU A 304 -5.21 -7.09 6.97
C GLU A 304 -5.14 -7.77 5.60
N GLY A 305 -5.14 -9.11 5.62
CA GLY A 305 -4.96 -9.90 4.38
C GLY A 305 -3.55 -9.90 3.81
N GLY A 306 -2.63 -9.11 4.35
CA GLY A 306 -1.22 -9.07 3.93
C GLY A 306 -0.96 -8.38 2.60
N ASP A 307 -1.97 -7.81 1.95
CA ASP A 307 -1.81 -7.10 0.67
C ASP A 307 -1.52 -5.61 0.89
N CYS A 308 -0.31 -5.17 0.48
CA CYS A 308 0.12 -3.78 0.54
C CYS A 308 -0.57 -2.92 -0.54
N SER A 309 -1.89 -2.97 -0.64
CA SER A 309 -2.69 -2.12 -1.52
C SER A 309 -3.30 -0.93 -0.78
N PHE A 310 -3.71 0.08 -1.55
CA PHE A 310 -4.46 1.20 -0.99
C PHE A 310 -5.77 0.72 -0.38
N ASP A 311 -6.20 1.41 0.65
CA ASP A 311 -7.40 1.12 1.42
C ASP A 311 -7.35 -0.22 2.20
N SER A 312 -6.20 -0.94 2.20
CA SER A 312 -6.02 -2.12 3.05
C SER A 312 -6.08 -1.72 4.52
N ASN A 313 -6.92 -2.41 5.26
CA ASN A 313 -7.14 -2.12 6.66
C ASN A 313 -5.93 -2.45 7.52
N ILE A 314 -5.75 -1.71 8.61
CA ILE A 314 -4.72 -1.95 9.62
C ILE A 314 -5.38 -2.48 10.89
N ARG A 315 -4.85 -3.61 11.39
CA ARG A 315 -5.38 -4.29 12.57
C ARG A 315 -4.28 -4.81 13.48
N LEU A 316 -4.64 -5.29 14.67
CA LEU A 316 -3.78 -6.17 15.47
C LEU A 316 -3.81 -7.58 14.93
N ASN A 317 -2.67 -8.27 14.95
CA ASN A 317 -2.62 -9.72 14.77
C ASN A 317 -1.44 -10.33 15.54
N ARG A 318 -1.46 -11.67 15.72
CA ARG A 318 -0.34 -12.37 16.31
C ARG A 318 0.91 -12.21 15.44
N TYR A 319 2.05 -11.99 16.07
CA TYR A 319 3.32 -11.89 15.36
C TYR A 319 3.65 -13.22 14.66
N SER A 320 3.85 -13.19 13.37
CA SER A 320 4.09 -14.37 12.53
C SER A 320 5.26 -14.18 11.56
N ARG A 321 6.09 -13.14 11.75
CA ARG A 321 7.25 -12.81 10.91
C ARG A 321 6.92 -12.50 9.43
N LYS A 322 5.66 -12.20 9.13
CA LYS A 322 5.22 -11.79 7.79
C LYS A 322 5.68 -10.36 7.50
N LYS A 323 5.98 -10.06 6.25
CA LYS A 323 6.35 -8.71 5.83
C LYS A 323 5.22 -7.70 6.01
N SER A 324 3.95 -8.14 5.99
CA SER A 324 2.77 -7.33 6.33
C SER A 324 2.74 -6.82 7.78
N GLN A 325 3.68 -7.28 8.61
CA GLN A 325 3.86 -6.86 10.01
C GLN A 325 5.14 -6.05 10.21
N MET A 326 5.87 -5.75 9.12
CA MET A 326 7.13 -5.02 9.15
C MET A 326 6.93 -3.62 8.57
N TRP A 327 7.46 -2.62 9.28
CA TRP A 327 7.25 -1.22 8.97
C TRP A 327 8.57 -0.49 8.87
N ARG A 328 8.76 0.26 7.79
CA ARG A 328 9.89 1.18 7.66
C ARG A 328 9.47 2.54 8.17
N LEU A 329 10.35 3.18 8.89
CA LEU A 329 10.18 4.55 9.38
C LEU A 329 11.05 5.46 8.50
N GLU A 330 10.41 6.32 7.71
CA GLU A 330 11.05 7.19 6.72
C GLU A 330 10.85 8.67 7.06
#